data_8ebe0bf1afe363db55b385a9323a0060
#
_entry.id   8ebe0bf1afe363db55b385a9323a0060
#
_cell.length_a   1.000
_cell.length_b   1.000
_cell.length_c   1.000
_cell.angle_alpha   90.00
_cell.angle_beta   90.00
_cell.angle_gamma   90.00
#
_symmetry.space_group_name_H-M   'P 1'
#
loop_
_entity.id
_entity.type
_entity.pdbx_description
1 polymer ?
#
loop_
_entity_poly.entity_id
_entity_poly.type
_entity_poly.pdbx_seq_one_letter_code
_entity_poly.pdbx_strand_id
1 'polypeptide(L)'
;SVLQWISIKKRHMDLSKYIRDIPDFPIEGIIFKDITPLLSNTHAFQETINRIIDNYNFDEIDVVASVESRGFLLAAPIADRMKKPLVLFRKSGKLPYKTKSASYDLEYGSGTIEIHEDAIKANDRILLIDDLIATGGTLGACLDLVDQFKAKVNGIAVIIELSFLNGRDLLKNVDIFSIIKYD
;
A
#
# COMPACT_ATOMS: atom_id res chain seq x y z
N SER A 1 -39.58 -9.42 23.75
CA SER A 1 -38.35 -8.74 24.18
C SER A 1 -37.52 -8.49 22.95
N VAL A 2 -37.58 -7.25 22.46
CA VAL A 2 -36.82 -6.80 21.28
C VAL A 2 -35.44 -6.41 21.78
N LEU A 3 -34.44 -7.27 21.56
CA LEU A 3 -33.02 -6.91 21.73
C LEU A 3 -32.66 -6.01 20.55
N GLN A 4 -32.73 -4.70 20.78
CA GLN A 4 -32.14 -3.70 19.89
C GLN A 4 -30.61 -3.92 19.87
N TRP A 5 -30.12 -4.44 18.75
CA TRP A 5 -28.71 -4.44 18.45
C TRP A 5 -28.28 -2.99 18.20
N ILE A 6 -27.78 -2.33 19.26
CA ILE A 6 -27.11 -1.05 19.12
C ILE A 6 -25.76 -1.37 18.45
N SER A 7 -25.69 -1.16 17.15
CA SER A 7 -24.41 -1.12 16.44
C SER A 7 -23.62 0.06 17.01
N ILE A 8 -22.75 -0.21 17.97
CA ILE A 8 -21.77 0.78 18.41
C ILE A 8 -20.83 0.99 17.22
N LYS A 9 -21.08 2.03 16.42
CA LYS A 9 -20.12 2.50 15.42
C LYS A 9 -18.81 2.72 16.17
N LYS A 10 -17.85 1.82 15.96
CA LYS A 10 -16.50 1.94 16.48
C LYS A 10 -15.99 3.32 16.08
N ARG A 11 -15.82 4.21 17.03
CA ARG A 11 -15.35 5.58 16.76
C ARG A 11 -13.88 5.46 16.37
N HIS A 12 -13.61 5.48 15.09
CA HIS A 12 -12.24 5.38 14.58
C HIS A 12 -11.46 6.62 14.98
N MET A 13 -10.20 6.40 15.38
CA MET A 13 -9.25 7.49 15.65
C MET A 13 -9.03 8.31 14.37
N ASP A 14 -8.98 9.62 14.49
CA ASP A 14 -8.62 10.50 13.37
C ASP A 14 -7.10 10.45 13.14
N LEU A 15 -6.70 9.61 12.19
CA LEU A 15 -5.29 9.38 11.88
C LEU A 15 -4.64 10.55 11.13
N SER A 16 -5.41 11.47 10.56
CA SER A 16 -4.86 12.65 9.86
C SER A 16 -4.04 13.55 10.80
N LYS A 17 -4.36 13.54 12.09
CA LYS A 17 -3.63 14.28 13.14
C LYS A 17 -2.20 13.79 13.36
N TYR A 18 -1.87 12.61 12.86
CA TYR A 18 -0.55 11.98 12.95
C TYR A 18 0.23 12.05 11.64
N ILE A 19 -0.27 12.80 10.66
CA ILE A 19 0.45 13.11 9.42
C ILE A 19 0.98 14.54 9.53
N ARG A 20 2.28 14.69 9.26
CA ARG A 20 2.95 15.99 9.31
C ARG A 20 3.15 16.52 7.90
N ASP A 21 2.75 17.75 7.67
CA ASP A 21 3.01 18.45 6.41
C ASP A 21 4.39 19.09 6.46
N ILE A 22 5.24 18.74 5.50
CA ILE A 22 6.56 19.33 5.30
C ILE A 22 6.52 20.12 4.00
N PRO A 23 6.43 21.45 4.07
CA PRO A 23 6.44 22.27 2.85
C PRO A 23 7.82 22.23 2.20
N ASP A 24 7.82 22.41 0.87
CA ASP A 24 9.02 22.53 0.03
C ASP A 24 9.99 21.34 0.16
N PHE A 25 9.45 20.13 0.27
CA PHE A 25 10.24 18.90 0.32
C PHE A 25 9.69 17.84 -0.68
N PRO A 26 10.55 17.15 -1.48
CA PRO A 26 12.02 17.33 -1.61
C PRO A 26 12.43 18.55 -2.43
N ILE A 27 11.48 19.25 -3.03
CA ILE A 27 11.68 20.44 -3.84
C ILE A 27 10.62 21.50 -3.52
N GLU A 28 10.92 22.78 -3.84
CA GLU A 28 9.99 23.90 -3.66
C GLU A 28 8.62 23.63 -4.32
N GLY A 29 7.56 23.98 -3.63
CA GLY A 29 6.16 23.81 -4.09
C GLY A 29 5.54 22.45 -3.76
N ILE A 30 6.30 21.47 -3.27
CA ILE A 30 5.77 20.17 -2.85
C ILE A 30 5.52 20.17 -1.34
N ILE A 31 4.33 19.71 -0.94
CA ILE A 31 4.01 19.42 0.47
C ILE A 31 4.13 17.92 0.68
N PHE A 32 5.20 17.51 1.33
CA PHE A 32 5.44 16.10 1.65
C PHE A 32 4.60 15.68 2.86
N LYS A 33 3.90 14.56 2.74
CA LYS A 33 3.12 13.96 3.82
C LYS A 33 3.98 12.97 4.60
N ASP A 34 4.46 13.40 5.75
CA ASP A 34 5.33 12.62 6.63
C ASP A 34 4.52 11.76 7.57
N ILE A 35 4.67 10.44 7.47
CA ILE A 35 3.99 9.44 8.31
C ILE A 35 4.76 9.10 9.59
N THR A 36 5.95 9.68 9.82
CA THR A 36 6.77 9.31 10.97
C THR A 36 6.09 9.57 12.31
N PRO A 37 5.28 10.64 12.50
CA PRO A 37 4.51 10.80 13.73
C PRO A 37 3.48 9.68 13.96
N LEU A 38 2.87 9.15 12.89
CA LEU A 38 1.98 8.00 12.97
C LEU A 38 2.72 6.75 13.39
N LEU A 39 3.89 6.49 12.82
CA LEU A 39 4.72 5.33 13.15
C LEU A 39 5.23 5.37 14.58
N SER A 40 5.54 6.56 15.11
CA SER A 40 6.05 6.75 16.48
C SER A 40 4.96 6.72 17.55
N ASN A 41 3.67 6.75 17.17
CA ASN A 41 2.55 6.62 18.10
C ASN A 41 1.97 5.22 18.07
N THR A 42 2.11 4.46 19.14
CA THR A 42 1.70 3.06 19.21
C THR A 42 0.23 2.85 18.85
N HIS A 43 -0.66 3.71 19.38
CA HIS A 43 -2.11 3.58 19.13
C HIS A 43 -2.47 3.91 17.68
N ALA A 44 -1.89 4.99 17.13
CA ALA A 44 -2.12 5.37 15.73
C ALA A 44 -1.60 4.30 14.76
N PHE A 45 -0.43 3.74 15.01
CA PHE A 45 0.13 2.66 14.21
C PHE A 45 -0.73 1.39 14.26
N GLN A 46 -1.12 0.97 15.48
CA GLN A 46 -2.01 -0.19 15.65
C GLN A 46 -3.37 0.02 14.96
N GLU A 47 -3.97 1.20 15.11
CA GLU A 47 -5.24 1.53 14.45
C GLU A 47 -5.11 1.48 12.92
N THR A 48 -3.99 1.96 12.36
CA THR A 48 -3.68 1.87 10.94
C THR A 48 -3.67 0.42 10.46
N ILE A 49 -2.91 -0.44 11.15
CA ILE A 49 -2.82 -1.87 10.80
C ILE A 49 -4.18 -2.54 10.94
N ASN A 50 -4.93 -2.26 12.01
CA ASN A 50 -6.26 -2.83 12.23
C ASN A 50 -7.22 -2.48 11.09
N ARG A 51 -7.28 -1.20 10.68
CA ARG A 51 -8.18 -0.76 9.60
C ARG A 51 -7.88 -1.45 8.27
N ILE A 52 -6.61 -1.65 7.95
CA ILE A 52 -6.23 -2.36 6.74
C ILE A 52 -6.67 -3.83 6.83
N ILE A 53 -6.36 -4.49 7.94
CA ILE A 53 -6.72 -5.90 8.13
C ILE A 53 -8.24 -6.09 8.12
N ASP A 54 -8.99 -5.23 8.83
CA ASP A 54 -10.46 -5.33 8.94
C ASP A 54 -11.17 -5.09 7.59
N ASN A 55 -10.49 -4.47 6.62
CA ASN A 55 -11.05 -4.20 5.28
C ASN A 55 -10.98 -5.38 4.31
N TYR A 56 -10.20 -6.42 4.62
CA TYR A 56 -9.97 -7.53 3.70
C TYR A 56 -10.32 -8.87 4.31
N ASN A 57 -10.90 -9.77 3.48
CA ASN A 57 -11.12 -11.15 3.85
C ASN A 57 -9.83 -11.95 3.65
N PHE A 58 -9.30 -12.55 4.72
CA PHE A 58 -8.06 -13.33 4.71
C PHE A 58 -8.11 -14.54 3.77
N ASP A 59 -9.31 -15.11 3.56
CA ASP A 59 -9.49 -16.26 2.68
C ASP A 59 -9.40 -15.88 1.19
N GLU A 60 -9.45 -14.59 0.89
CA GLU A 60 -9.32 -14.06 -0.47
C GLU A 60 -7.93 -13.51 -0.80
N ILE A 61 -6.99 -13.63 0.14
CA ILE A 61 -5.61 -13.18 0.00
C ILE A 61 -4.66 -14.35 0.21
N ASP A 62 -3.75 -14.57 -0.73
CA ASP A 62 -2.72 -15.61 -0.65
C ASP A 62 -1.37 -15.03 -0.25
N VAL A 63 -1.07 -13.78 -0.67
CA VAL A 63 0.20 -13.10 -0.48
C VAL A 63 -0.03 -11.64 -0.12
N VAL A 64 0.73 -11.13 0.86
CA VAL A 64 0.89 -9.69 1.09
C VAL A 64 2.15 -9.24 0.37
N ALA A 65 2.05 -8.19 -0.44
CA ALA A 65 3.18 -7.62 -1.15
C ALA A 65 3.32 -6.13 -0.83
N SER A 66 4.52 -5.59 -0.95
CA SER A 66 4.76 -4.18 -0.68
C SER A 66 5.94 -3.61 -1.44
N VAL A 67 5.89 -2.29 -1.61
CA VAL A 67 6.91 -1.50 -2.34
C VAL A 67 7.87 -0.85 -1.36
N GLU A 68 9.19 -0.86 -1.71
CA GLU A 68 10.17 -0.16 -0.88
C GLU A 68 9.91 1.34 -0.86
N SER A 69 10.14 1.97 0.28
CA SER A 69 10.61 1.38 1.51
C SER A 69 9.59 1.51 2.65
N ARG A 70 8.79 2.58 2.69
CA ARG A 70 7.87 2.86 3.78
C ARG A 70 6.71 1.88 3.84
N GLY A 71 6.27 1.37 2.69
CA GLY A 71 5.25 0.32 2.62
C GLY A 71 5.63 -0.93 3.40
N PHE A 72 6.92 -1.28 3.47
CA PHE A 72 7.40 -2.45 4.23
C PHE A 72 7.07 -2.39 5.72
N LEU A 73 7.08 -1.18 6.30
CA LEU A 73 6.77 -0.96 7.71
C LEU A 73 5.33 -1.34 8.06
N LEU A 74 4.44 -1.23 7.10
CA LEU A 74 3.03 -1.61 7.24
C LEU A 74 2.81 -3.07 6.85
N ALA A 75 3.42 -3.50 5.76
CA ALA A 75 3.19 -4.83 5.19
C ALA A 75 3.70 -5.95 6.10
N ALA A 76 4.83 -5.76 6.79
CA ALA A 76 5.39 -6.77 7.67
C ALA A 76 4.43 -7.15 8.82
N PRO A 77 3.91 -6.23 9.63
CA PRO A 77 2.94 -6.58 10.68
C PRO A 77 1.59 -7.06 10.11
N ILE A 78 1.18 -6.59 8.92
CA ILE A 78 -0.05 -7.07 8.27
C ILE A 78 0.11 -8.53 7.84
N ALA A 79 1.20 -8.86 7.15
CA ALA A 79 1.48 -10.22 6.69
C ALA A 79 1.57 -11.21 7.86
N ASP A 80 2.27 -10.84 8.94
CA ASP A 80 2.37 -11.64 10.16
C ASP A 80 0.99 -11.92 10.77
N ARG A 81 0.18 -10.88 10.98
CA ARG A 81 -1.15 -11.01 11.57
C ARG A 81 -2.14 -11.75 10.69
N MET A 82 -2.06 -11.58 9.37
CA MET A 82 -2.86 -12.33 8.39
C MET A 82 -2.34 -13.75 8.17
N LYS A 83 -1.15 -14.09 8.69
CA LYS A 83 -0.46 -15.37 8.47
C LYS A 83 -0.25 -15.67 6.98
N LYS A 84 0.16 -14.64 6.24
CA LYS A 84 0.44 -14.72 4.81
C LYS A 84 1.92 -14.45 4.52
N PRO A 85 2.48 -15.03 3.46
CA PRO A 85 3.82 -14.69 3.01
C PRO A 85 3.91 -13.21 2.64
N LEU A 86 5.09 -12.61 2.84
CA LEU A 86 5.42 -11.25 2.47
C LEU A 86 6.35 -11.25 1.26
N VAL A 87 5.98 -10.52 0.22
CA VAL A 87 6.75 -10.34 -1.01
C VAL A 87 7.15 -8.88 -1.18
N LEU A 88 8.38 -8.66 -1.63
CA LEU A 88 8.97 -7.33 -1.72
C LEU A 88 9.14 -6.90 -3.18
N PHE A 89 8.58 -5.75 -3.54
CA PHE A 89 8.94 -5.01 -4.73
C PHE A 89 10.02 -3.99 -4.39
N ARG A 90 11.12 -3.98 -5.12
CA ARG A 90 12.26 -3.13 -4.85
C ARG A 90 12.74 -2.38 -6.07
N LYS A 91 13.41 -1.25 -5.86
CA LYS A 91 14.11 -0.52 -6.93
C LYS A 91 15.20 -1.39 -7.52
N SER A 92 15.51 -1.17 -8.79
CA SER A 92 16.48 -1.96 -9.53
C SER A 92 17.83 -2.11 -8.80
N GLY A 93 18.37 -3.31 -8.86
CA GLY A 93 19.66 -3.67 -8.25
C GLY A 93 19.64 -3.90 -6.73
N LYS A 94 18.47 -3.93 -6.09
CA LYS A 94 18.33 -4.17 -4.64
C LYS A 94 18.04 -5.63 -4.28
N LEU A 95 17.62 -6.43 -5.24
CA LEU A 95 17.32 -7.84 -5.03
C LEU A 95 18.50 -8.73 -5.49
N PRO A 96 18.95 -9.69 -4.65
CA PRO A 96 20.17 -10.45 -4.93
C PRO A 96 19.95 -11.68 -5.83
N TYR A 97 18.72 -12.11 -6.03
CA TYR A 97 18.38 -13.26 -6.88
C TYR A 97 17.85 -12.80 -8.24
N LYS A 98 17.50 -13.72 -9.13
CA LYS A 98 16.91 -13.41 -10.43
C LYS A 98 15.61 -12.65 -10.30
N THR A 99 15.43 -11.61 -11.09
CA THR A 99 14.29 -10.71 -11.01
C THR A 99 13.52 -10.63 -12.32
N LYS A 100 12.24 -10.29 -12.22
CA LYS A 100 11.46 -9.64 -13.26
C LYS A 100 11.36 -8.16 -12.93
N SER A 101 11.31 -7.30 -13.95
CA SER A 101 11.27 -5.86 -13.80
C SER A 101 10.18 -5.22 -14.64
N ALA A 102 9.67 -4.08 -14.16
CA ALA A 102 8.81 -3.17 -14.89
C ALA A 102 9.27 -1.74 -14.68
N SER A 103 9.20 -0.93 -15.73
CA SER A 103 9.52 0.49 -15.68
C SER A 103 8.25 1.32 -15.54
N TYR A 104 8.36 2.48 -14.93
CA TYR A 104 7.29 3.44 -14.79
C TYR A 104 7.83 4.85 -14.92
N ASP A 105 6.96 5.75 -15.39
CA ASP A 105 7.32 7.14 -15.52
C ASP A 105 7.20 7.87 -14.17
N LEU A 106 8.16 8.71 -13.90
CA LEU A 106 8.17 9.69 -12.81
C LEU A 106 7.90 11.06 -13.40
N GLU A 107 7.53 12.00 -12.56
CA GLU A 107 7.38 13.41 -12.95
C GLU A 107 8.67 13.96 -13.62
N TYR A 108 9.82 13.44 -13.17
CA TYR A 108 11.14 13.69 -13.76
C TYR A 108 11.89 12.38 -13.95
N GLY A 109 11.89 11.83 -15.19
CA GLY A 109 12.59 10.60 -15.54
C GLY A 109 11.73 9.34 -15.42
N SER A 110 12.38 8.19 -15.29
CA SER A 110 11.74 6.88 -15.14
C SER A 110 12.30 6.13 -13.94
N GLY A 111 11.48 5.27 -13.36
CA GLY A 111 11.89 4.32 -12.33
C GLY A 111 11.74 2.89 -12.82
N THR A 112 12.45 1.97 -12.17
CA THR A 112 12.30 0.54 -12.41
C THR A 112 12.07 -0.17 -11.08
N ILE A 113 11.02 -0.99 -11.03
CA ILE A 113 10.69 -1.85 -9.90
C ILE A 113 10.99 -3.30 -10.27
N GLU A 114 11.49 -4.06 -9.34
CA GLU A 114 11.86 -5.46 -9.50
C GLU A 114 11.20 -6.34 -8.43
N ILE A 115 10.97 -7.60 -8.79
CA ILE A 115 10.51 -8.66 -7.92
C ILE A 115 11.29 -9.94 -8.23
N HIS A 116 11.59 -10.78 -7.24
CA HIS A 116 12.20 -12.08 -7.49
C HIS A 116 11.29 -12.95 -8.36
N GLU A 117 11.88 -13.68 -9.31
CA GLU A 117 11.13 -14.51 -10.27
C GLU A 117 10.39 -15.71 -9.64
N ASP A 118 10.75 -16.09 -8.41
CA ASP A 118 10.14 -17.16 -7.61
C ASP A 118 9.22 -16.65 -6.48
N ALA A 119 8.97 -15.33 -6.40
CA ALA A 119 8.28 -14.73 -5.29
C ALA A 119 6.75 -14.97 -5.29
N ILE A 120 6.15 -15.11 -6.47
CA ILE A 120 4.70 -15.21 -6.68
C ILE A 120 4.42 -16.41 -7.58
N LYS A 121 3.33 -17.10 -7.31
CA LYS A 121 2.84 -18.23 -8.13
C LYS A 121 1.66 -17.80 -9.00
N ALA A 122 1.44 -18.51 -10.09
CA ALA A 122 0.24 -18.31 -10.89
C ALA A 122 -1.03 -18.50 -10.04
N ASN A 123 -2.02 -17.65 -10.29
CA ASN A 123 -3.29 -17.56 -9.56
C ASN A 123 -3.22 -17.07 -8.12
N ASP A 124 -2.05 -16.69 -7.60
CA ASP A 124 -1.98 -16.02 -6.30
C ASP A 124 -2.81 -14.74 -6.29
N ARG A 125 -3.53 -14.52 -5.19
CA ARG A 125 -4.33 -13.33 -4.93
C ARG A 125 -3.57 -12.44 -3.96
N ILE A 126 -3.21 -11.25 -4.42
CA ILE A 126 -2.24 -10.38 -3.75
C ILE A 126 -2.93 -9.18 -3.13
N LEU A 127 -2.62 -8.91 -1.85
CA LEU A 127 -2.87 -7.64 -1.21
C LEU A 127 -1.60 -6.79 -1.30
N LEU A 128 -1.65 -5.71 -2.07
CA LEU A 128 -0.52 -4.79 -2.25
C LEU A 128 -0.61 -3.64 -1.25
N ILE A 129 0.44 -3.43 -0.49
CA ILE A 129 0.53 -2.42 0.57
C ILE A 129 1.56 -1.35 0.20
N ASP A 130 1.18 -0.09 0.34
CA ASP A 130 2.11 1.05 0.32
C ASP A 130 1.68 2.10 1.35
N ASP A 131 2.48 3.11 1.57
CA ASP A 131 2.12 4.20 2.48
C ASP A 131 1.27 5.26 1.79
N LEU A 132 1.48 5.52 0.50
CA LEU A 132 0.85 6.61 -0.22
C LEU A 132 0.61 6.29 -1.70
N ILE A 133 -0.53 6.74 -2.22
CA ILE A 133 -0.79 6.85 -3.66
C ILE A 133 -0.69 8.32 -4.05
N ALA A 134 0.24 8.62 -4.98
CA ALA A 134 0.36 9.91 -5.65
C ALA A 134 -0.18 9.79 -7.10
N THR A 135 0.71 9.71 -8.09
CA THR A 135 0.34 9.54 -9.51
C THR A 135 -0.05 8.10 -9.87
N GLY A 136 0.24 7.14 -9.01
CA GLY A 136 -0.05 5.72 -9.23
C GLY A 136 0.99 4.96 -10.06
N GLY A 137 2.02 5.61 -10.58
CA GLY A 137 3.00 4.98 -11.47
C GLY A 137 3.71 3.77 -10.85
N THR A 138 4.21 3.90 -9.65
CA THR A 138 4.91 2.79 -8.94
C THR A 138 3.99 1.59 -8.72
N LEU A 139 2.78 1.83 -8.21
CA LEU A 139 1.80 0.75 -7.99
C LEU A 139 1.33 0.14 -9.31
N GLY A 140 1.18 0.95 -10.38
CA GLY A 140 0.87 0.46 -11.73
C GLY A 140 1.93 -0.51 -12.23
N ALA A 141 3.23 -0.19 -12.07
CA ALA A 141 4.33 -1.10 -12.41
C ALA A 141 4.30 -2.41 -11.60
N CYS A 142 3.87 -2.34 -10.34
CA CYS A 142 3.66 -3.55 -9.53
C CYS A 142 2.52 -4.42 -10.10
N LEU A 143 1.42 -3.82 -10.56
CA LEU A 143 0.32 -4.55 -11.21
C LEU A 143 0.82 -5.27 -12.47
N ASP A 144 1.59 -4.58 -13.32
CA ASP A 144 2.18 -5.16 -14.53
C ASP A 144 3.10 -6.34 -14.23
N LEU A 145 3.88 -6.24 -13.14
CA LEU A 145 4.74 -7.34 -12.68
C LEU A 145 3.93 -8.53 -12.18
N VAL A 146 2.90 -8.30 -11.39
CA VAL A 146 2.02 -9.37 -10.89
C VAL A 146 1.36 -10.12 -12.05
N ASP A 147 0.93 -9.39 -13.08
CA ASP A 147 0.31 -9.97 -14.27
C ASP A 147 1.28 -10.90 -15.04
N GLN A 148 2.57 -10.57 -15.08
CA GLN A 148 3.60 -11.44 -15.68
C GLN A 148 3.72 -12.81 -15.01
N PHE A 149 3.26 -12.96 -13.77
CA PHE A 149 3.18 -14.24 -13.06
C PHE A 149 1.85 -14.96 -13.27
N LYS A 150 0.91 -14.37 -14.02
CA LYS A 150 -0.48 -14.84 -14.11
C LYS A 150 -1.16 -14.90 -12.72
N ALA A 151 -0.79 -13.99 -11.86
CA ALA A 151 -1.39 -13.73 -10.54
C ALA A 151 -2.30 -12.50 -10.62
N LYS A 152 -2.99 -12.15 -9.53
CA LYS A 152 -3.92 -11.03 -9.50
C LYS A 152 -3.75 -10.20 -8.23
N VAL A 153 -3.75 -8.89 -8.36
CA VAL A 153 -3.91 -7.99 -7.21
C VAL A 153 -5.40 -7.88 -6.88
N ASN A 154 -5.79 -8.42 -5.72
CA ASN A 154 -7.16 -8.38 -5.23
C ASN A 154 -7.51 -7.08 -4.49
N GLY A 155 -6.49 -6.38 -3.99
CA GLY A 155 -6.67 -5.11 -3.32
C GLY A 155 -5.36 -4.35 -3.16
N ILE A 156 -5.48 -3.04 -3.05
CA ILE A 156 -4.40 -2.13 -2.68
C ILE A 156 -4.81 -1.40 -1.41
N ALA A 157 -3.94 -1.37 -0.41
CA ALA A 157 -4.19 -0.60 0.80
C ALA A 157 -3.06 0.40 1.06
N VAL A 158 -3.45 1.63 1.37
CA VAL A 158 -2.52 2.73 1.67
C VAL A 158 -3.01 3.56 2.86
N ILE A 159 -2.09 4.24 3.52
CA ILE A 159 -2.46 5.23 4.53
C ILE A 159 -3.05 6.47 3.84
N ILE A 160 -2.35 6.99 2.83
CA ILE A 160 -2.63 8.30 2.22
C ILE A 160 -2.93 8.15 0.74
N GLU A 161 -3.94 8.86 0.29
CA GLU A 161 -4.24 9.08 -1.12
C GLU A 161 -4.25 10.57 -1.43
N LEU A 162 -3.43 10.99 -2.38
CA LEU A 162 -3.45 12.34 -2.94
C LEU A 162 -4.41 12.35 -4.13
N SER A 163 -5.72 12.54 -3.85
CA SER A 163 -6.79 12.38 -4.84
C SER A 163 -6.63 13.31 -6.03
N PHE A 164 -6.10 14.53 -5.81
CA PHE A 164 -5.87 15.53 -6.84
C PHE A 164 -4.85 15.11 -7.92
N LEU A 165 -4.06 14.07 -7.67
CA LEU A 165 -3.10 13.52 -8.66
C LEU A 165 -3.69 12.40 -9.52
N ASN A 166 -4.96 12.02 -9.28
CA ASN A 166 -5.70 11.02 -10.04
C ASN A 166 -5.00 9.66 -10.19
N GLY A 167 -4.21 9.25 -9.22
CA GLY A 167 -3.42 8.00 -9.27
C GLY A 167 -4.27 6.74 -9.47
N ARG A 168 -5.55 6.77 -9.07
CA ARG A 168 -6.49 5.66 -9.33
C ARG A 168 -6.70 5.37 -10.81
N ASP A 169 -6.51 6.35 -11.69
CA ASP A 169 -6.72 6.18 -13.13
C ASP A 169 -5.76 5.15 -13.74
N LEU A 170 -4.56 5.02 -13.19
CA LEU A 170 -3.59 4.00 -13.57
C LEU A 170 -3.85 2.63 -12.91
N LEU A 171 -4.68 2.59 -11.87
CA LEU A 171 -4.92 1.40 -11.05
C LEU A 171 -6.34 0.84 -11.28
N LYS A 172 -6.87 1.01 -12.50
CA LYS A 172 -8.23 0.58 -12.88
C LYS A 172 -8.41 -0.92 -12.65
N ASN A 173 -9.61 -1.27 -12.17
CA ASN A 173 -10.06 -2.65 -11.89
C ASN A 173 -9.47 -3.29 -10.62
N VAL A 174 -8.82 -2.52 -9.74
CA VAL A 174 -8.38 -3.01 -8.43
C VAL A 174 -9.12 -2.22 -7.35
N ASP A 175 -9.60 -2.91 -6.32
CA ASP A 175 -10.15 -2.26 -5.14
C ASP A 175 -9.03 -1.55 -4.36
N ILE A 176 -9.26 -0.28 -4.00
CA ILE A 176 -8.27 0.55 -3.31
C ILE A 176 -8.86 1.08 -2.03
N PHE A 177 -8.28 0.64 -0.92
CA PHE A 177 -8.57 1.14 0.41
C PHE A 177 -7.55 2.20 0.82
N SER A 178 -8.02 3.43 1.02
CA SER A 178 -7.22 4.56 1.49
C SER A 178 -7.78 5.04 2.82
N ILE A 179 -6.93 5.13 3.84
CA ILE A 179 -7.38 5.55 5.18
C ILE A 179 -7.63 7.05 5.23
N ILE A 180 -6.75 7.84 4.61
CA ILE A 180 -6.80 9.31 4.57
C ILE A 180 -6.76 9.75 3.11
N LYS A 181 -7.65 10.66 2.72
CA LYS A 181 -7.65 11.29 1.40
C LYS A 181 -7.41 12.78 1.53
N TYR A 182 -6.56 13.29 0.66
CA TYR A 182 -6.33 14.72 0.46
C TYR A 182 -6.78 15.09 -0.96
N ASP A 183 -7.77 15.97 -1.03
CA ASP A 183 -8.37 16.50 -2.28
C ASP A 183 -7.69 17.79 -2.74
#